data_f33df03630d1bd0ef3ed340e4b78fe9c
#
_entry.id   f33df03630d1bd0ef3ed340e4b78fe9c
#
_cell.length_a   1.000
_cell.length_b   1.000
_cell.length_c   1.000
_cell.angle_alpha   90.00
_cell.angle_beta   90.00
_cell.angle_gamma   90.00
#
_symmetry.space_group_name_H-M   'P 1'
#
loop_
_entity.id
_entity.type
_entity.pdbx_description
1 polymer ?
#
loop_
_entity_poly.entity_id
_entity_poly.type
_entity_poly.pdbx_seq_one_letter_code
_entity_poly.pdbx_strand_id
1 'polypeptide(L)'
;MTASAAPGKLYLIPTLLGGEDVSRCIPAYNIAVIRSLRHFVVEDLRSARRFLRKADPSFPIDQCTFNELNEHTRTLDSRLLLAPIETGESVGLMSEAGLPCIADPGADLVAAAQERHIQVVPLIGPSSIFSALMASGLCGQRFSFHGYLPKEKPELLRKIRRLESDSARDNAAQIFIETPYKNNQMWELLIQACQDDTMLCVAANITLDNEYIVTKTVRDWQKSGRPDLHRQPALFIIQR
;
A
#
# COMPACT_ATOMS: atom_id res chain seq x y z
N MET A 1 12.26 40.60 17.41
CA MET A 1 11.56 39.85 16.40
C MET A 1 11.84 38.38 16.69
N THR A 2 10.93 37.69 17.35
CA THR A 2 11.03 36.24 17.56
C THR A 2 10.88 35.56 16.22
N ALA A 3 11.90 34.81 15.79
CA ALA A 3 11.83 33.99 14.60
C ALA A 3 10.59 33.08 14.74
N SER A 4 9.59 33.28 13.87
CA SER A 4 8.45 32.37 13.79
C SER A 4 9.02 30.99 13.52
N ALA A 5 8.76 30.03 14.40
CA ALA A 5 9.12 28.65 14.16
C ALA A 5 8.52 28.23 12.80
N ALA A 6 9.29 27.51 11.99
CA ALA A 6 8.78 27.01 10.73
C ALA A 6 7.50 26.18 10.99
N PRO A 7 6.43 26.35 10.18
CA PRO A 7 5.20 25.61 10.39
C PRO A 7 5.46 24.11 10.32
N GLY A 8 4.74 23.34 11.15
CA GLY A 8 4.78 21.89 11.14
C GLY A 8 4.33 21.31 9.79
N LYS A 9 4.64 20.05 9.55
CA LYS A 9 4.35 19.35 8.29
C LYS A 9 3.61 18.05 8.55
N LEU A 10 2.85 17.58 7.56
CA LEU A 10 2.31 16.23 7.54
C LEU A 10 3.25 15.33 6.72
N TYR A 11 3.93 14.38 7.37
CA TYR A 11 4.78 13.39 6.72
C TYR A 11 3.99 12.11 6.45
N LEU A 12 3.99 11.64 5.21
CA LEU A 12 3.46 10.33 4.83
C LEU A 12 4.60 9.32 4.93
N ILE A 13 4.54 8.46 5.94
CA ILE A 13 5.65 7.57 6.32
C ILE A 13 5.37 6.16 5.79
N PRO A 14 6.16 5.67 4.83
CA PRO A 14 6.05 4.29 4.38
C PRO A 14 6.53 3.31 5.44
N THR A 15 5.88 2.16 5.50
CA THR A 15 6.24 1.04 6.37
C THR A 15 6.72 -0.15 5.54
N LEU A 16 7.23 -1.21 6.20
CA LEU A 16 7.65 -2.43 5.51
C LEU A 16 6.43 -3.16 4.92
N LEU A 17 6.60 -3.80 3.77
CA LEU A 17 5.60 -4.73 3.22
C LEU A 17 5.59 -6.06 3.98
N GLY A 18 6.68 -6.37 4.66
CA GLY A 18 6.91 -7.54 5.48
C GLY A 18 8.38 -7.61 5.92
N GLY A 19 8.73 -8.66 6.68
CA GLY A 19 10.12 -8.85 7.14
C GLY A 19 10.51 -7.97 8.32
N GLU A 20 11.80 -8.02 8.66
CA GLU A 20 12.36 -7.38 9.85
C GLU A 20 13.41 -6.31 9.51
N ASP A 21 14.05 -6.40 8.35
CA ASP A 21 15.16 -5.50 7.96
C ASP A 21 14.63 -4.21 7.33
N VAL A 22 14.62 -3.15 8.14
CA VAL A 22 14.20 -1.80 7.72
C VAL A 22 15.14 -1.24 6.67
N SER A 23 16.44 -1.54 6.73
CA SER A 23 17.46 -0.98 5.83
C SER A 23 17.27 -1.43 4.38
N ARG A 24 16.60 -2.56 4.16
CA ARG A 24 16.31 -3.11 2.82
C ARG A 24 15.39 -2.22 1.99
N CYS A 25 14.45 -1.50 2.63
CA CYS A 25 13.39 -0.79 1.91
C CYS A 25 13.19 0.66 2.35
N ILE A 26 13.65 1.05 3.53
CA ILE A 26 13.40 2.37 4.10
C ILE A 26 14.70 3.20 4.07
N PRO A 27 14.71 4.33 3.35
CA PRO A 27 15.86 5.22 3.31
C PRO A 27 16.25 5.76 4.68
N ALA A 28 17.56 5.95 4.92
CA ALA A 28 18.07 6.52 6.17
C ALA A 28 17.50 7.92 6.47
N TYR A 29 17.16 8.69 5.43
CA TYR A 29 16.48 9.98 5.56
C TYR A 29 15.12 9.85 6.28
N ASN A 30 14.35 8.81 5.96
CA ASN A 30 13.06 8.58 6.64
C ASN A 30 13.25 8.34 8.13
N ILE A 31 14.31 7.60 8.51
CA ILE A 31 14.62 7.33 9.92
C ILE A 31 14.97 8.64 10.64
N ALA A 32 15.73 9.52 9.99
CA ALA A 32 16.04 10.84 10.55
C ALA A 32 14.77 11.68 10.75
N VAL A 33 13.83 11.68 9.80
CA VAL A 33 12.53 12.35 9.94
C VAL A 33 11.72 11.74 11.09
N ILE A 34 11.57 10.41 11.13
CA ILE A 34 10.83 9.70 12.18
C ILE A 34 11.34 10.07 13.56
N ARG A 35 12.65 10.16 13.78
CA ARG A 35 13.25 10.54 15.05
C ARG A 35 12.85 11.93 15.54
N SER A 36 12.53 12.84 14.63
CA SER A 36 12.10 14.20 14.96
C SER A 36 10.61 14.30 15.33
N LEU A 37 9.81 13.28 15.04
CA LEU A 37 8.36 13.30 15.24
C LEU A 37 7.97 12.83 16.63
N ARG A 38 6.84 13.41 17.14
CA ARG A 38 6.19 12.99 18.39
C ARG A 38 4.70 12.75 18.23
N HIS A 39 4.10 13.15 17.11
CA HIS A 39 2.68 12.99 16.82
C HIS A 39 2.50 12.07 15.62
N PHE A 40 1.69 11.03 15.80
CA PHE A 40 1.45 10.03 14.77
C PHE A 40 -0.05 9.78 14.59
N VAL A 41 -0.48 9.69 13.33
CA VAL A 41 -1.76 9.15 12.93
C VAL A 41 -1.46 7.79 12.29
N VAL A 42 -2.08 6.74 12.80
CA VAL A 42 -1.72 5.36 12.44
C VAL A 42 -2.97 4.54 12.16
N GLU A 43 -2.87 3.58 11.25
CA GLU A 43 -3.97 2.66 10.97
C GLU A 43 -4.16 1.65 12.11
N ASP A 44 -3.06 1.08 12.61
CA ASP A 44 -3.01 0.17 13.76
C ASP A 44 -1.85 0.55 14.70
N LEU A 45 -2.19 0.77 15.95
CA LEU A 45 -1.23 1.22 16.97
C LEU A 45 -0.12 0.21 17.22
N ARG A 46 -0.44 -1.08 17.20
CA ARG A 46 0.53 -2.15 17.48
C ARG A 46 1.57 -2.28 16.38
N SER A 47 1.12 -2.26 15.14
CA SER A 47 1.99 -2.33 13.96
C SER A 47 2.88 -1.11 13.86
N ALA A 48 2.34 0.10 14.08
CA ALA A 48 3.10 1.34 14.09
C ALA A 48 4.21 1.35 15.15
N ARG A 49 3.90 1.01 16.40
CA ARG A 49 4.90 0.94 17.48
C ARG A 49 5.98 -0.09 17.18
N ARG A 50 5.62 -1.24 16.61
CA ARG A 50 6.58 -2.26 16.20
C ARG A 50 7.52 -1.73 15.11
N PHE A 51 6.98 -1.07 14.09
CA PHE A 51 7.78 -0.48 13.02
C PHE A 51 8.74 0.59 13.55
N LEU A 52 8.27 1.51 14.42
CA LEU A 52 9.11 2.55 15.00
C LEU A 52 10.28 1.97 15.82
N ARG A 53 10.04 0.88 16.58
CA ARG A 53 11.10 0.15 17.30
C ARG A 53 12.08 -0.57 16.38
N LYS A 54 11.62 -1.08 15.23
CA LYS A 54 12.50 -1.65 14.20
C LYS A 54 13.35 -0.57 13.54
N ALA A 55 12.74 0.59 13.24
CA ALA A 55 13.40 1.72 12.62
C ALA A 55 14.47 2.34 13.54
N ASP A 56 14.18 2.41 14.83
CA ASP A 56 15.10 2.87 15.87
C ASP A 56 14.77 2.17 17.21
N PRO A 57 15.61 1.23 17.69
CA PRO A 57 15.39 0.55 18.97
C PRO A 57 15.33 1.50 20.17
N SER A 58 15.92 2.69 20.07
CA SER A 58 15.93 3.72 21.11
C SER A 58 14.79 4.74 20.97
N PHE A 59 13.90 4.55 19.98
CA PHE A 59 12.83 5.52 19.71
C PHE A 59 11.93 5.73 20.94
N PRO A 60 11.69 6.99 21.36
CA PRO A 60 10.98 7.31 22.61
C PRO A 60 9.45 7.20 22.45
N ILE A 61 8.94 5.99 22.26
CA ILE A 61 7.52 5.72 22.00
C ILE A 61 6.60 6.31 23.09
N ASP A 62 7.03 6.27 24.34
CA ASP A 62 6.22 6.73 25.48
C ASP A 62 6.11 8.26 25.56
N GLN A 63 6.91 8.99 24.77
CA GLN A 63 6.84 10.43 24.60
C GLN A 63 6.01 10.85 23.37
N CYS A 64 5.42 9.90 22.67
CA CYS A 64 4.67 10.15 21.45
C CYS A 64 3.17 10.04 21.67
N THR A 65 2.43 10.86 20.93
CA THR A 65 0.98 10.77 20.81
C THR A 65 0.62 9.96 19.58
N PHE A 66 -0.30 9.02 19.73
CA PHE A 66 -0.82 8.20 18.64
C PHE A 66 -2.33 8.35 18.55
N ASN A 67 -2.83 8.61 17.36
CA ASN A 67 -4.25 8.62 17.03
C ASN A 67 -4.51 7.56 15.97
N GLU A 68 -5.47 6.66 16.22
CA GLU A 68 -5.83 5.63 15.24
C GLU A 68 -6.83 6.18 14.22
N LEU A 69 -6.52 5.97 12.92
CA LEU A 69 -7.36 6.30 11.79
C LEU A 69 -7.57 5.04 10.95
N ASN A 70 -8.66 4.33 11.22
CA ASN A 70 -9.04 3.09 10.56
C ASN A 70 -10.52 3.14 10.09
N GLU A 71 -11.06 2.03 9.60
CA GLU A 71 -12.44 1.97 9.12
C GLU A 71 -13.48 2.35 10.20
N HIS A 72 -13.18 2.12 11.47
CA HIS A 72 -14.07 2.41 12.61
C HIS A 72 -13.94 3.84 13.13
N THR A 73 -12.82 4.50 12.85
CA THR A 73 -12.50 5.85 13.34
C THR A 73 -12.51 6.93 12.26
N ARG A 74 -13.03 6.62 11.07
CA ARG A 74 -13.12 7.58 9.93
C ARG A 74 -13.86 8.88 10.24
N THR A 75 -14.67 8.89 11.29
CA THR A 75 -15.41 10.09 11.75
C THR A 75 -14.58 11.00 12.66
N LEU A 76 -13.34 10.64 12.97
CA LEU A 76 -12.45 11.53 13.73
C LEU A 76 -12.26 12.84 12.98
N ASP A 77 -12.47 13.95 13.70
CA ASP A 77 -12.27 15.28 13.13
C ASP A 77 -10.78 15.44 12.71
N SER A 78 -10.55 15.55 11.42
CA SER A 78 -9.22 15.81 10.85
C SER A 78 -8.55 17.05 11.46
N ARG A 79 -9.35 17.98 12.03
CA ARG A 79 -8.85 19.15 12.75
C ARG A 79 -8.07 18.77 13.99
N LEU A 80 -8.55 17.81 14.75
CA LEU A 80 -7.87 17.33 15.95
C LEU A 80 -6.57 16.60 15.59
N LEU A 81 -6.58 15.85 14.50
CA LEU A 81 -5.40 15.10 14.03
C LEU A 81 -4.29 16.02 13.51
N LEU A 82 -4.65 17.20 12.96
CA LEU A 82 -3.72 18.19 12.41
C LEU A 82 -3.36 19.31 13.40
N ALA A 83 -4.02 19.38 14.58
CA ALA A 83 -3.81 20.44 15.56
C ALA A 83 -2.32 20.65 15.97
N PRO A 84 -1.48 19.60 16.13
CA PRO A 84 -0.06 19.81 16.43
C PRO A 84 0.68 20.64 15.39
N ILE A 85 0.25 20.59 14.11
CA ILE A 85 0.88 21.35 13.04
C ILE A 85 0.67 22.85 13.19
N GLU A 86 -0.46 23.26 13.73
CA GLU A 86 -0.78 24.68 14.00
C GLU A 86 0.10 25.28 15.11
N THR A 87 0.63 24.43 15.99
CA THR A 87 1.59 24.83 17.03
C THR A 87 3.05 24.68 16.62
N GLY A 88 3.32 24.32 15.36
CA GLY A 88 4.66 24.21 14.80
C GLY A 88 5.25 22.81 14.88
N GLU A 89 4.53 21.81 15.39
CA GLU A 89 4.98 20.42 15.45
C GLU A 89 4.53 19.64 14.22
N SER A 90 5.33 18.65 13.80
CA SER A 90 5.00 17.85 12.63
C SER A 90 4.29 16.56 13.02
N VAL A 91 3.43 16.07 12.13
CA VAL A 91 2.65 14.83 12.29
C VAL A 91 3.09 13.81 11.25
N GLY A 92 3.24 12.54 11.67
CA GLY A 92 3.51 11.41 10.77
C GLY A 92 2.24 10.58 10.57
N LEU A 93 1.87 10.32 9.30
CA LEU A 93 0.80 9.39 8.94
C LEU A 93 1.40 8.06 8.47
N MET A 94 0.95 6.94 9.03
CA MET A 94 1.45 5.59 8.76
C MET A 94 0.29 4.61 8.55
N SER A 95 0.41 3.76 7.53
CA SER A 95 -0.44 2.56 7.38
C SER A 95 0.23 1.30 7.96
N GLU A 96 -0.46 0.17 7.92
CA GLU A 96 0.09 -1.11 8.39
C GLU A 96 1.25 -1.59 7.51
N ALA A 97 1.14 -1.44 6.17
CA ALA A 97 2.15 -1.92 5.23
C ALA A 97 2.25 -1.02 3.99
N GLY A 98 3.46 -0.68 3.58
CA GLY A 98 3.72 0.08 2.36
C GLY A 98 3.45 1.57 2.48
N LEU A 99 2.83 2.14 1.46
CA LEU A 99 2.57 3.59 1.34
C LEU A 99 1.22 3.96 1.96
N PRO A 100 1.16 4.89 2.91
CA PRO A 100 -0.12 5.37 3.44
C PRO A 100 -0.98 6.01 2.34
N CYS A 101 -2.29 6.00 2.52
CA CYS A 101 -3.31 6.51 1.58
C CYS A 101 -3.46 5.71 0.27
N ILE A 102 -2.69 4.66 0.04
CA ILE A 102 -2.79 3.82 -1.16
C ILE A 102 -3.41 2.48 -0.77
N ALA A 103 -4.69 2.30 -1.03
CA ALA A 103 -5.56 1.22 -0.55
C ALA A 103 -5.82 1.23 0.97
N ASP A 104 -5.28 2.21 1.67
CA ASP A 104 -5.30 2.38 3.12
C ASP A 104 -5.97 3.70 3.52
N PRO A 105 -6.36 3.86 4.80
CA PRO A 105 -6.90 5.13 5.32
C PRO A 105 -5.90 6.28 5.23
N GLY A 106 -6.40 7.52 5.24
CA GLY A 106 -5.58 8.74 5.34
C GLY A 106 -5.79 9.76 4.22
N ALA A 107 -6.41 9.39 3.10
CA ALA A 107 -6.66 10.32 1.99
C ALA A 107 -7.46 11.56 2.44
N ASP A 108 -8.46 11.38 3.31
CA ASP A 108 -9.27 12.49 3.85
C ASP A 108 -8.44 13.42 4.75
N LEU A 109 -7.49 12.87 5.53
CA LEU A 109 -6.57 13.66 6.33
C LEU A 109 -5.62 14.49 5.45
N VAL A 110 -5.12 13.88 4.37
CA VAL A 110 -4.29 14.59 3.39
C VAL A 110 -5.09 15.68 2.68
N ALA A 111 -6.34 15.42 2.29
CA ALA A 111 -7.23 16.43 1.69
C ALA A 111 -7.43 17.62 2.66
N ALA A 112 -7.72 17.35 3.93
CA ALA A 112 -7.88 18.38 4.95
C ALA A 112 -6.58 19.18 5.19
N ALA A 113 -5.41 18.55 5.08
CA ALA A 113 -4.12 19.22 5.16
C ALA A 113 -3.89 20.14 3.96
N GLN A 114 -4.23 19.70 2.75
CA GLN A 114 -4.14 20.51 1.52
C GLN A 114 -5.07 21.73 1.57
N GLU A 115 -6.32 21.57 2.01
CA GLU A 115 -7.28 22.66 2.20
C GLU A 115 -6.76 23.76 3.15
N ARG A 116 -5.93 23.38 4.14
CA ARG A 116 -5.32 24.28 5.11
C ARG A 116 -3.94 24.77 4.72
N HIS A 117 -3.50 24.48 3.49
CA HIS A 117 -2.16 24.82 3.03
C HIS A 117 -1.02 24.28 3.88
N ILE A 118 -1.27 23.17 4.58
CA ILE A 118 -0.24 22.44 5.33
C ILE A 118 0.65 21.70 4.33
N GLN A 119 1.95 21.81 4.49
CA GLN A 119 2.89 21.07 3.65
C GLN A 119 2.78 19.57 3.92
N VAL A 120 2.37 18.81 2.90
CA VAL A 120 2.37 17.36 2.91
C VAL A 120 3.66 16.86 2.27
N VAL A 121 4.39 16.00 2.98
CA VAL A 121 5.70 15.47 2.55
C VAL A 121 5.62 13.95 2.42
N PRO A 122 5.48 13.41 1.20
CA PRO A 122 5.55 11.97 0.99
C PRO A 122 7.00 11.50 1.13
N LEU A 123 7.25 10.57 2.03
CA LEU A 123 8.55 9.91 2.14
C LEU A 123 8.62 8.72 1.17
N ILE A 124 9.81 8.50 0.60
CA ILE A 124 10.04 7.42 -0.35
C ILE A 124 10.12 6.08 0.38
N GLY A 125 9.44 5.06 -0.12
CA GLY A 125 9.44 3.72 0.48
C GLY A 125 8.81 2.65 -0.40
N PRO A 126 8.68 1.42 0.11
CA PRO A 126 8.23 0.28 -0.66
C PRO A 126 6.74 0.39 -1.01
N SER A 127 6.41 -0.05 -2.23
CA SER A 127 5.05 -0.22 -2.72
C SER A 127 4.92 -1.57 -3.42
N SER A 128 4.05 -2.43 -2.92
CA SER A 128 3.80 -3.73 -3.56
C SER A 128 3.27 -3.56 -5.00
N ILE A 129 2.42 -2.56 -5.23
CA ILE A 129 1.81 -2.26 -6.52
C ILE A 129 2.88 -1.93 -7.57
N PHE A 130 3.75 -0.95 -7.28
CA PHE A 130 4.79 -0.53 -8.21
C PHE A 130 5.91 -1.56 -8.35
N SER A 131 6.29 -2.24 -7.27
CA SER A 131 7.31 -3.30 -7.33
C SER A 131 6.85 -4.48 -8.20
N ALA A 132 5.59 -4.90 -8.05
CA ALA A 132 5.02 -5.94 -8.89
C ALA A 132 4.93 -5.50 -10.36
N LEU A 133 4.44 -4.29 -10.63
CA LEU A 133 4.34 -3.76 -12.00
C LEU A 133 5.72 -3.69 -12.66
N MET A 134 6.74 -3.18 -11.98
CA MET A 134 8.11 -3.12 -12.47
C MET A 134 8.64 -4.51 -12.86
N ALA A 135 8.37 -5.53 -12.04
CA ALA A 135 8.89 -6.88 -12.23
C ALA A 135 8.01 -7.75 -13.14
N SER A 136 6.78 -7.31 -13.45
CA SER A 136 5.83 -8.10 -14.24
C SER A 136 6.17 -8.21 -15.74
N GLY A 137 6.91 -7.25 -16.29
CA GLY A 137 7.12 -7.12 -17.74
C GLY A 137 5.89 -6.61 -18.50
N LEU A 138 4.83 -6.16 -17.80
CA LEU A 138 3.61 -5.61 -18.37
C LEU A 138 3.71 -4.08 -18.52
N CYS A 139 2.67 -3.46 -19.10
CA CYS A 139 2.68 -2.05 -19.44
C CYS A 139 2.77 -1.14 -18.20
N GLY A 140 3.92 -0.49 -18.01
CA GLY A 140 4.15 0.48 -16.94
C GLY A 140 3.73 1.91 -17.26
N GLN A 141 3.32 2.20 -18.51
CA GLN A 141 2.88 3.55 -18.91
C GLN A 141 1.37 3.74 -18.77
N ARG A 142 0.62 2.65 -18.93
CA ARG A 142 -0.83 2.63 -18.78
C ARG A 142 -1.22 1.49 -17.85
N PHE A 143 -1.74 1.82 -16.70
CA PHE A 143 -2.21 0.84 -15.74
C PHE A 143 -3.32 1.43 -14.88
N SER A 144 -4.14 0.55 -14.33
CA SER A 144 -5.17 0.92 -13.36
C SER A 144 -5.07 0.02 -12.14
N PHE A 145 -5.07 0.62 -10.96
CA PHE A 145 -5.19 -0.11 -9.70
C PHE A 145 -6.64 -0.08 -9.22
N HIS A 146 -7.20 -1.25 -8.93
CA HIS A 146 -8.61 -1.45 -8.61
C HIS A 146 -8.87 -1.77 -7.13
N GLY A 147 -7.81 -1.86 -6.31
CA GLY A 147 -7.95 -2.32 -4.93
C GLY A 147 -8.52 -3.73 -4.86
N TYR A 148 -9.45 -3.96 -3.92
CA TYR A 148 -10.19 -5.23 -3.81
C TYR A 148 -11.31 -5.30 -4.83
N LEU A 149 -11.46 -6.47 -5.47
CA LEU A 149 -12.56 -6.74 -6.37
C LEU A 149 -13.83 -7.17 -5.60
N PRO A 150 -15.01 -7.22 -6.26
CA PRO A 150 -16.25 -7.64 -5.61
C PRO A 150 -16.14 -9.02 -4.94
N LYS A 151 -16.78 -9.17 -3.77
CA LYS A 151 -16.72 -10.41 -2.97
C LYS A 151 -17.60 -11.53 -3.56
N GLU A 152 -18.71 -11.18 -4.19
CA GLU A 152 -19.67 -12.14 -4.73
C GLU A 152 -19.17 -12.75 -6.04
N LYS A 153 -19.08 -14.07 -6.12
CA LYS A 153 -18.50 -14.79 -7.27
C LYS A 153 -19.04 -14.36 -8.63
N PRO A 154 -20.38 -14.19 -8.84
CA PRO A 154 -20.92 -13.76 -10.15
C PRO A 154 -20.47 -12.35 -10.54
N GLU A 155 -20.40 -11.44 -9.57
CA GLU A 155 -19.93 -10.07 -9.79
C GLU A 155 -18.44 -10.01 -10.02
N LEU A 156 -17.67 -10.80 -9.28
CA LEU A 156 -16.22 -10.92 -9.43
C LEU A 156 -15.86 -11.41 -10.84
N LEU A 157 -16.50 -12.47 -11.33
CA LEU A 157 -16.28 -12.98 -12.69
C LEU A 157 -16.63 -11.94 -13.76
N ARG A 158 -17.73 -11.20 -13.59
CA ARG A 158 -18.09 -10.09 -14.50
C ARG A 158 -17.04 -8.99 -14.47
N LYS A 159 -16.55 -8.63 -13.27
CA LYS A 159 -15.52 -7.60 -13.11
C LYS A 159 -14.21 -8.01 -13.76
N ILE A 160 -13.74 -9.25 -13.56
CA ILE A 160 -12.52 -9.78 -14.19
C ILE A 160 -12.60 -9.69 -15.72
N ARG A 161 -13.70 -10.16 -16.33
CA ARG A 161 -13.90 -10.09 -17.79
C ARG A 161 -13.92 -8.65 -18.30
N ARG A 162 -14.52 -7.74 -17.53
CA ARG A 162 -14.51 -6.32 -17.88
C ARG A 162 -13.09 -5.74 -17.83
N LEU A 163 -12.32 -6.05 -16.78
CA LEU A 163 -10.92 -5.60 -16.68
C LEU A 163 -10.07 -6.11 -17.83
N GLU A 164 -10.25 -7.36 -18.23
CA GLU A 164 -9.58 -7.93 -19.40
C GLU A 164 -9.96 -7.20 -20.70
N SER A 165 -11.25 -6.93 -20.91
CA SER A 165 -11.73 -6.14 -22.05
C SER A 165 -11.20 -4.71 -22.06
N ASP A 166 -11.20 -4.04 -20.89
CA ASP A 166 -10.63 -2.69 -20.73
C ASP A 166 -9.12 -2.71 -21.00
N SER A 167 -8.42 -3.76 -20.55
CA SER A 167 -6.99 -3.94 -20.82
C SER A 167 -6.70 -4.04 -22.31
N ALA A 168 -7.45 -4.87 -23.04
CA ALA A 168 -7.29 -5.02 -24.48
C ALA A 168 -7.57 -3.74 -25.26
N ARG A 169 -8.65 -3.02 -24.88
CA ARG A 169 -9.03 -1.75 -25.52
C ARG A 169 -8.00 -0.66 -25.33
N ASP A 170 -7.48 -0.53 -24.11
CA ASP A 170 -6.66 0.62 -23.69
C ASP A 170 -5.15 0.29 -23.69
N ASN A 171 -4.78 -0.96 -23.98
CA ASN A 171 -3.42 -1.51 -23.85
C ASN A 171 -2.82 -1.14 -22.47
N ALA A 172 -3.55 -1.49 -21.40
CA ALA A 172 -3.25 -1.07 -20.05
C ALA A 172 -3.25 -2.26 -19.07
N ALA A 173 -2.25 -2.31 -18.19
CA ALA A 173 -2.21 -3.31 -17.11
C ALA A 173 -3.30 -3.04 -16.07
N GLN A 174 -3.99 -4.10 -15.62
CA GLN A 174 -5.05 -4.02 -14.60
C GLN A 174 -4.55 -4.70 -13.32
N ILE A 175 -4.36 -3.93 -12.27
CA ILE A 175 -3.75 -4.36 -11.00
C ILE A 175 -4.84 -4.43 -9.92
N PHE A 176 -4.87 -5.51 -9.15
CA PHE A 176 -5.79 -5.67 -8.03
C PHE A 176 -5.23 -6.57 -6.94
N ILE A 177 -5.81 -6.49 -5.77
CA ILE A 177 -5.42 -7.26 -4.57
C ILE A 177 -6.58 -8.10 -4.07
N GLU A 178 -6.23 -9.12 -3.29
CA GLU A 178 -7.19 -9.91 -2.53
C GLU A 178 -6.61 -10.20 -1.14
N THR A 179 -7.47 -10.60 -0.22
CA THR A 179 -7.05 -11.01 1.12
C THR A 179 -6.21 -12.30 1.05
N PRO A 180 -5.19 -12.47 1.92
CA PRO A 180 -4.28 -13.60 1.86
C PRO A 180 -4.96 -14.98 1.88
N TYR A 181 -6.13 -15.09 2.54
CA TYR A 181 -6.89 -16.34 2.62
C TYR A 181 -7.62 -16.71 1.32
N LYS A 182 -7.87 -15.75 0.42
CA LYS A 182 -8.62 -15.93 -0.83
C LYS A 182 -7.75 -15.92 -2.08
N ASN A 183 -6.45 -15.71 -1.97
CA ASN A 183 -5.56 -15.60 -3.11
C ASN A 183 -5.57 -16.84 -4.00
N ASN A 184 -5.62 -18.04 -3.43
CA ASN A 184 -5.75 -19.28 -4.19
C ASN A 184 -7.05 -19.32 -5.02
N GLN A 185 -8.16 -18.92 -4.41
CA GLN A 185 -9.46 -18.83 -5.09
C GLN A 185 -9.45 -17.76 -6.19
N MET A 186 -8.83 -16.60 -5.93
CA MET A 186 -8.70 -15.54 -6.93
C MET A 186 -7.94 -16.05 -8.16
N TRP A 187 -6.83 -16.74 -7.97
CA TRP A 187 -6.08 -17.33 -9.08
C TRP A 187 -6.95 -18.30 -9.91
N GLU A 188 -7.70 -19.20 -9.27
CA GLU A 188 -8.61 -20.13 -9.96
C GLU A 188 -9.67 -19.40 -10.79
N LEU A 189 -10.24 -18.32 -10.26
CA LEU A 189 -11.22 -17.50 -10.96
C LEU A 189 -10.63 -16.73 -12.12
N LEU A 190 -9.39 -16.26 -12.03
CA LEU A 190 -8.66 -15.62 -13.12
C LEU A 190 -8.43 -16.62 -14.28
N ILE A 191 -7.96 -17.82 -13.96
CA ILE A 191 -7.77 -18.89 -14.95
C ILE A 191 -9.10 -19.29 -15.62
N GLN A 192 -10.20 -19.25 -14.89
CA GLN A 192 -11.54 -19.56 -15.42
C GLN A 192 -12.12 -18.44 -16.29
N ALA A 193 -11.83 -17.18 -15.95
CA ALA A 193 -12.52 -16.04 -16.54
C ALA A 193 -11.80 -15.40 -17.71
N CYS A 194 -10.46 -15.41 -17.70
CA CYS A 194 -9.63 -14.75 -18.72
C CYS A 194 -9.40 -15.66 -19.92
N GLN A 195 -9.09 -15.04 -21.06
CA GLN A 195 -8.71 -15.74 -22.30
C GLN A 195 -7.31 -16.36 -22.16
N ASP A 196 -7.07 -17.40 -22.95
CA ASP A 196 -5.83 -18.18 -22.94
C ASP A 196 -4.56 -17.35 -23.19
N ASP A 197 -4.65 -16.31 -24.01
CA ASP A 197 -3.55 -15.41 -24.40
C ASP A 197 -3.36 -14.20 -23.45
N THR A 198 -4.26 -14.02 -22.49
CA THR A 198 -4.12 -12.97 -21.47
C THR A 198 -2.89 -13.25 -20.59
N MET A 199 -2.04 -12.24 -20.46
CA MET A 199 -0.92 -12.28 -19.53
C MET A 199 -1.42 -12.10 -18.11
N LEU A 200 -1.03 -12.98 -17.20
CA LEU A 200 -1.32 -12.93 -15.77
C LEU A 200 -0.03 -12.94 -14.98
N CYS A 201 0.24 -11.86 -14.27
CA CYS A 201 1.29 -11.79 -13.26
C CYS A 201 0.70 -12.11 -11.88
N VAL A 202 1.38 -12.98 -11.16
CA VAL A 202 1.16 -13.24 -9.74
C VAL A 202 2.38 -12.75 -8.99
N ALA A 203 2.20 -11.80 -8.08
CA ALA A 203 3.26 -11.24 -7.27
C ALA A 203 2.93 -11.42 -5.78
N ALA A 204 3.73 -12.20 -5.07
CA ALA A 204 3.54 -12.55 -3.67
C ALA A 204 4.81 -12.31 -2.85
N ASN A 205 4.66 -12.00 -1.56
CA ASN A 205 5.74 -11.83 -0.59
C ASN A 205 6.83 -10.85 -1.03
N ILE A 206 6.43 -9.77 -1.71
CA ILE A 206 7.36 -8.76 -2.23
C ILE A 206 8.23 -8.22 -1.10
N THR A 207 9.52 -8.13 -1.34
CA THR A 207 10.59 -7.76 -0.40
C THR A 207 10.99 -8.85 0.62
N LEU A 208 10.35 -9.99 0.65
CA LEU A 208 10.72 -11.12 1.51
C LEU A 208 11.68 -12.09 0.79
N ASP A 209 12.32 -12.97 1.55
CA ASP A 209 13.25 -13.95 0.97
C ASP A 209 12.56 -15.00 0.10
N ASN A 210 11.27 -15.22 0.33
CA ASN A 210 10.40 -16.06 -0.48
C ASN A 210 9.55 -15.25 -1.46
N GLU A 211 10.05 -14.11 -1.93
CA GLU A 211 9.43 -13.30 -2.97
C GLU A 211 9.16 -14.14 -4.21
N TYR A 212 7.95 -14.01 -4.75
CA TYR A 212 7.51 -14.72 -5.93
C TYR A 212 6.82 -13.76 -6.89
N ILE A 213 7.43 -13.48 -8.04
CA ILE A 213 6.84 -12.63 -9.09
C ILE A 213 7.01 -13.35 -10.41
N VAL A 214 5.89 -13.84 -10.97
CA VAL A 214 5.89 -14.63 -12.21
C VAL A 214 4.76 -14.20 -13.10
N THR A 215 5.09 -13.94 -14.37
CA THR A 215 4.14 -13.58 -15.43
C THR A 215 4.13 -14.69 -16.49
N LYS A 216 2.93 -15.19 -16.79
CA LYS A 216 2.70 -16.18 -17.86
C LYS A 216 1.38 -15.87 -18.56
N THR A 217 1.18 -16.47 -19.74
CA THR A 217 -0.17 -16.53 -20.31
C THR A 217 -1.07 -17.41 -19.44
N VAL A 218 -2.38 -17.16 -19.48
CA VAL A 218 -3.36 -18.02 -18.78
C VAL A 218 -3.20 -19.48 -19.22
N ARG A 219 -2.98 -19.72 -20.52
CA ARG A 219 -2.70 -21.07 -21.07
C ARG A 219 -1.50 -21.74 -20.42
N ASP A 220 -0.42 -21.00 -20.17
CA ASP A 220 0.80 -21.57 -19.57
C ASP A 220 0.65 -21.74 -18.05
N TRP A 221 -0.15 -20.90 -17.41
CA TRP A 221 -0.55 -21.13 -16.03
C TRP A 221 -1.39 -22.40 -15.85
N GLN A 222 -2.32 -22.69 -16.77
CA GLN A 222 -3.11 -23.93 -16.77
C GLN A 222 -2.21 -25.18 -16.84
N LYS A 223 -1.11 -25.13 -17.63
CA LYS A 223 -0.16 -26.23 -17.76
C LYS A 223 0.77 -26.37 -16.55
N SER A 224 1.23 -25.25 -15.99
CA SER A 224 2.23 -25.25 -14.89
C SER A 224 1.63 -25.41 -13.49
N GLY A 225 0.32 -25.27 -13.36
CA GLY A 225 -0.37 -25.36 -12.09
C GLY A 225 -0.31 -24.07 -11.26
N ARG A 226 -1.07 -24.09 -10.18
CA ARG A 226 -1.22 -22.98 -9.25
C ARG A 226 0.00 -22.85 -8.33
N PRO A 227 0.53 -21.61 -8.10
CA PRO A 227 1.44 -21.36 -7.00
C PRO A 227 0.70 -21.48 -5.66
N ASP A 228 1.40 -21.82 -4.59
CA ASP A 228 0.81 -21.74 -3.26
C ASP A 228 0.78 -20.30 -2.77
N LEU A 229 -0.41 -19.73 -2.68
CA LEU A 229 -0.65 -18.36 -2.23
C LEU A 229 -1.43 -18.33 -0.89
N HIS A 230 -1.58 -19.48 -0.22
CA HIS A 230 -2.35 -19.55 1.00
C HIS A 230 -1.69 -18.73 2.12
N ARG A 231 -2.43 -17.77 2.66
CA ARG A 231 -1.98 -16.84 3.71
C ARG A 231 -0.77 -15.96 3.33
N GLN A 232 -0.48 -15.85 2.05
CA GLN A 232 0.60 -15.00 1.57
C GLN A 232 0.03 -13.66 1.06
N PRO A 233 0.60 -12.50 1.42
CA PRO A 233 0.23 -11.24 0.79
C PRO A 233 0.58 -11.33 -0.70
N ALA A 234 -0.40 -11.09 -1.56
CA ALA A 234 -0.24 -11.18 -3.00
C ALA A 234 -1.08 -10.14 -3.74
N LEU A 235 -0.65 -9.82 -4.94
CA LEU A 235 -1.42 -9.05 -5.90
C LEU A 235 -1.36 -9.70 -7.28
N PHE A 236 -2.30 -9.32 -8.12
CA PHE A 236 -2.48 -9.84 -9.46
C PHE A 236 -2.46 -8.71 -10.48
N ILE A 237 -1.84 -8.95 -11.63
CA ILE A 237 -1.87 -8.02 -12.75
C ILE A 237 -2.28 -8.80 -14.00
N ILE A 238 -3.30 -8.32 -14.72
CA ILE A 238 -3.67 -8.88 -16.03
C ILE A 238 -3.45 -7.85 -17.12
N GLN A 239 -3.03 -8.33 -18.28
CA GLN A 239 -2.94 -7.53 -19.50
C GLN A 239 -3.22 -8.39 -20.74
N ARG A 240 -4.02 -7.83 -21.62
CA ARG A 240 -4.39 -8.42 -22.91
C ARG A 240 -4.10 -7.46 -24.05
#